data_7d30fc98fb6a1cafbbacd6a01dc317a3
#
_entry.id   7d30fc98fb6a1cafbbacd6a01dc317a3
#
_cell.length_a   1.000
_cell.length_b   1.000
_cell.length_c   1.000
_cell.angle_alpha   90.00
_cell.angle_beta   90.00
_cell.angle_gamma   90.00
#
_symmetry.space_group_name_H-M   'P 1'
#
loop_
_entity.id
_entity.type
_entity.pdbx_description
1 polymer ?
#
loop_
_entity_poly.entity_id
_entity_poly.type
_entity_poly.pdbx_seq_one_letter_code
_entity_poly.pdbx_strand_id
1 'polypeptide(L)'
;MELIEVKKLSKSIHGKEILKDISFEISQGDCVALIGPNGAGKTTLMDCLLGDKFLTAGEARIQGLKPTDNHLKQSVAILPQENTVVEDLKVKELLTFFQAIYPNSLSNQEVDDLLQFTDKQKNQLASKLSGGQKRLFSFVLSLIGRPKILFLDEPTSAMDTSTRQHFWEIVNQLKKQGVTIVYSSHYIEEVEHTADRILVLHKGELIRDTTPYAMRSEEQEKHFTLPLTYQSVLEKLDNVTDIEIKQKALSFATREAGQVWQVLQENGCTIEEIEVRNRTLLDSIFETTQE
;
A
#
# COMPACT_ATOMS: atom_id res chain seq x y z
N MET A 1 1.27 0.73 -22.21
CA MET A 1 1.30 2.18 -22.51
C MET A 1 1.51 2.89 -21.19
N GLU A 2 2.54 3.72 -21.11
CA GLU A 2 2.86 4.47 -19.90
C GLU A 2 1.75 5.48 -19.64
N LEU A 3 1.21 5.43 -18.42
CA LEU A 3 0.10 6.26 -18.01
C LEU A 3 0.55 7.41 -17.11
N ILE A 4 1.56 7.17 -16.28
CA ILE A 4 2.22 8.15 -15.42
C ILE A 4 3.72 8.08 -15.71
N GLU A 5 4.31 9.22 -16.04
CA GLU A 5 5.75 9.37 -16.28
C GLU A 5 6.30 10.43 -15.33
N VAL A 6 7.38 10.10 -14.63
CA VAL A 6 8.10 10.99 -13.71
C VAL A 6 9.58 10.98 -14.08
N LYS A 7 10.15 12.15 -14.38
CA LYS A 7 11.52 12.31 -14.81
C LYS A 7 12.23 13.37 -13.97
N LYS A 8 13.21 12.93 -13.18
CA LYS A 8 14.07 13.78 -12.33
C LYS A 8 13.28 14.76 -11.46
N LEU A 9 12.14 14.29 -10.90
CA LEU A 9 11.27 15.09 -10.09
C LEU A 9 11.95 15.47 -8.79
N SER A 10 12.08 16.76 -8.54
CA SER A 10 12.57 17.30 -7.27
C SER A 10 11.59 18.32 -6.70
N LYS A 11 11.47 18.33 -5.36
CA LYS A 11 10.61 19.26 -4.63
C LYS A 11 11.30 19.80 -3.39
N SER A 12 11.42 21.13 -3.31
CA SER A 12 11.85 21.82 -2.11
C SER A 12 10.69 22.60 -1.47
N ILE A 13 10.63 22.61 -0.15
CA ILE A 13 9.65 23.38 0.66
C ILE A 13 10.44 24.15 1.71
N HIS A 14 10.28 25.47 1.73
CA HIS A 14 11.00 26.38 2.64
C HIS A 14 12.53 26.15 2.66
N GLY A 15 13.12 25.92 1.47
CA GLY A 15 14.56 25.68 1.33
C GLY A 15 15.02 24.26 1.69
N LYS A 16 14.16 23.41 2.22
CA LYS A 16 14.46 22.00 2.50
C LYS A 16 14.04 21.15 1.30
N GLU A 17 14.97 20.36 0.79
CA GLU A 17 14.71 19.39 -0.27
C GLU A 17 13.95 18.19 0.30
N ILE A 18 12.71 17.99 -0.19
CA ILE A 18 11.81 16.91 0.26
C ILE A 18 11.84 15.72 -0.70
N LEU A 19 11.94 16.00 -2.02
CA LEU A 19 12.06 14.98 -3.07
C LEU A 19 13.27 15.31 -3.93
N LYS A 20 14.06 14.28 -4.29
CA LYS A 20 15.35 14.41 -4.96
C LYS A 20 15.44 13.48 -6.15
N ASP A 21 15.46 14.06 -7.35
CA ASP A 21 15.74 13.37 -8.63
C ASP A 21 14.97 12.06 -8.84
N ILE A 22 13.67 12.03 -8.46
CA ILE A 22 12.83 10.84 -8.54
C ILE A 22 12.43 10.59 -9.99
N SER A 23 12.63 9.37 -10.47
CA SER A 23 12.26 8.94 -11.83
C SER A 23 11.63 7.57 -11.80
N PHE A 24 10.44 7.42 -12.38
CA PHE A 24 9.74 6.15 -12.60
C PHE A 24 8.62 6.33 -13.61
N GLU A 25 8.08 5.21 -14.08
CA GLU A 25 6.96 5.15 -15.00
C GLU A 25 5.92 4.15 -14.46
N ILE A 26 4.62 4.40 -14.67
CA ILE A 26 3.54 3.47 -14.28
C ILE A 26 2.70 3.18 -15.51
N SER A 27 2.49 1.89 -15.78
CA SER A 27 1.66 1.42 -16.89
C SER A 27 0.18 1.42 -16.53
N GLN A 28 -0.67 1.45 -17.55
CA GLN A 28 -2.11 1.33 -17.36
C GLN A 28 -2.45 -0.03 -16.73
N GLY A 29 -3.28 0.00 -15.68
CA GLY A 29 -3.74 -1.17 -14.95
C GLY A 29 -2.83 -1.64 -13.83
N ASP A 30 -1.64 -1.01 -13.67
CA ASP A 30 -0.75 -1.33 -12.56
C ASP A 30 -1.35 -0.92 -11.21
N CYS A 31 -1.12 -1.75 -10.19
CA CYS A 31 -1.35 -1.42 -8.79
C CYS A 31 0.00 -1.23 -8.10
N VAL A 32 0.35 0.03 -7.84
CA VAL A 32 1.67 0.43 -7.34
C VAL A 32 1.58 0.89 -5.90
N ALA A 33 2.34 0.24 -5.03
CA ALA A 33 2.49 0.66 -3.64
C ALA A 33 3.68 1.62 -3.49
N LEU A 34 3.45 2.76 -2.87
CA LEU A 34 4.47 3.72 -2.47
C LEU A 34 4.74 3.55 -0.97
N ILE A 35 5.89 2.98 -0.63
CA ILE A 35 6.26 2.66 0.75
C ILE A 35 7.50 3.43 1.21
N GLY A 36 7.66 3.52 2.51
CA GLY A 36 8.77 4.21 3.17
C GLY A 36 8.37 4.78 4.53
N PRO A 37 9.34 5.15 5.37
CA PRO A 37 9.08 5.70 6.69
C PRO A 37 8.30 7.03 6.63
N ASN A 38 7.81 7.46 7.79
CA ASN A 38 7.19 8.77 7.92
C ASN A 38 8.21 9.86 7.58
N GLY A 39 7.79 10.83 6.77
CA GLY A 39 8.68 11.89 6.29
C GLY A 39 9.54 11.51 5.07
N ALA A 40 9.41 10.30 4.52
CA ALA A 40 10.13 9.90 3.29
C ALA A 40 9.75 10.68 2.03
N GLY A 41 8.61 11.38 2.05
CA GLY A 41 8.14 12.20 0.92
C GLY A 41 6.93 11.63 0.17
N LYS A 42 6.32 10.52 0.61
CA LYS A 42 5.21 9.83 -0.08
C LYS A 42 4.04 10.75 -0.43
N THR A 43 3.44 11.40 0.57
CA THR A 43 2.34 12.37 0.37
C THR A 43 2.78 13.54 -0.51
N THR A 44 4.01 14.06 -0.32
CA THR A 44 4.53 15.15 -1.16
C THR A 44 4.67 14.72 -2.62
N LEU A 45 5.09 13.49 -2.90
CA LEU A 45 5.15 12.95 -4.25
C LEU A 45 3.74 12.85 -4.86
N MET A 46 2.78 12.30 -4.11
CA MET A 46 1.37 12.26 -4.55
C MET A 46 0.81 13.65 -4.84
N ASP A 47 1.02 14.63 -3.95
CA ASP A 47 0.59 16.02 -4.14
C ASP A 47 1.20 16.63 -5.42
N CYS A 48 2.46 16.31 -5.73
CA CYS A 48 3.09 16.76 -6.97
C CYS A 48 2.44 16.11 -8.21
N LEU A 49 2.10 14.82 -8.14
CA LEU A 49 1.43 14.10 -9.23
C LEU A 49 -0.03 14.54 -9.41
N LEU A 50 -0.68 15.00 -8.36
CA LEU A 50 -2.04 15.55 -8.41
C LEU A 50 -2.08 17.02 -8.84
N GLY A 51 -0.91 17.67 -8.91
CA GLY A 51 -0.82 19.09 -9.26
C GLY A 51 -1.09 20.06 -8.11
N ASP A 52 -1.27 19.55 -6.88
CA ASP A 52 -1.50 20.33 -5.67
C ASP A 52 -0.20 21.04 -5.21
N LYS A 53 0.96 20.47 -5.55
CA LYS A 53 2.27 21.07 -5.32
C LYS A 53 3.08 21.17 -6.62
N PHE A 54 3.56 22.37 -6.93
CA PHE A 54 4.46 22.57 -8.08
C PHE A 54 5.82 21.92 -7.84
N LEU A 55 6.38 21.34 -8.90
CA LEU A 55 7.73 20.80 -8.90
C LEU A 55 8.77 21.92 -8.77
N THR A 56 9.89 21.66 -8.11
CA THR A 56 11.04 22.58 -8.12
C THR A 56 11.92 22.33 -9.33
N ALA A 57 12.07 21.05 -9.73
CA ALA A 57 12.78 20.64 -10.96
C ALA A 57 12.21 19.33 -11.49
N GLY A 58 12.59 18.97 -12.71
CA GLY A 58 12.10 17.77 -13.39
C GLY A 58 10.71 17.93 -14.00
N GLU A 59 10.11 16.83 -14.38
CA GLU A 59 8.75 16.82 -14.94
C GLU A 59 7.95 15.59 -14.49
N ALA A 60 6.62 15.75 -14.49
CA ALA A 60 5.67 14.65 -14.34
C ALA A 60 4.57 14.81 -15.40
N ARG A 61 4.10 13.68 -15.93
CA ARG A 61 3.00 13.60 -16.88
C ARG A 61 2.05 12.49 -16.47
N ILE A 62 0.76 12.76 -16.62
CA ILE A 62 -0.32 11.79 -16.42
C ILE A 62 -1.13 11.77 -17.71
N GLN A 63 -1.26 10.63 -18.36
CA GLN A 63 -1.89 10.52 -19.68
C GLN A 63 -1.27 11.48 -20.72
N GLY A 64 0.04 11.75 -20.62
CA GLY A 64 0.75 12.72 -21.45
C GLY A 64 0.53 14.20 -21.09
N LEU A 65 -0.38 14.50 -20.15
CA LEU A 65 -0.70 15.84 -19.70
C LEU A 65 0.09 16.25 -18.45
N LYS A 66 0.23 17.53 -18.19
CA LYS A 66 0.79 18.02 -16.92
C LYS A 66 -0.17 17.75 -15.77
N PRO A 67 0.32 17.47 -14.54
CA PRO A 67 -0.54 17.24 -13.37
C PRO A 67 -1.59 18.33 -13.09
N THR A 68 -1.30 19.58 -13.47
CA THR A 68 -2.20 20.73 -13.30
C THR A 68 -3.28 20.85 -14.38
N ASP A 69 -3.31 19.96 -15.38
CA ASP A 69 -4.28 20.02 -16.46
C ASP A 69 -5.68 19.63 -15.99
N ASN A 70 -6.66 20.49 -16.23
CA ASN A 70 -8.05 20.28 -15.80
C ASN A 70 -8.72 19.05 -16.43
N HIS A 71 -8.26 18.57 -17.60
CA HIS A 71 -8.81 17.35 -18.21
C HIS A 71 -8.58 16.11 -17.35
N LEU A 72 -7.54 16.11 -16.50
CA LEU A 72 -7.26 15.01 -15.59
C LEU A 72 -8.33 14.82 -14.51
N LYS A 73 -9.04 15.89 -14.13
CA LYS A 73 -10.11 15.86 -13.10
C LYS A 73 -11.26 14.89 -13.41
N GLN A 74 -11.43 14.51 -14.67
CA GLN A 74 -12.44 13.52 -15.07
C GLN A 74 -11.93 12.08 -15.02
N SER A 75 -10.62 11.89 -14.99
CA SER A 75 -10.01 10.55 -15.07
C SER A 75 -9.18 10.18 -13.85
N VAL A 76 -8.84 11.14 -13.01
CA VAL A 76 -8.03 10.97 -11.80
C VAL A 76 -8.87 11.24 -10.57
N ALA A 77 -8.84 10.35 -9.61
CA ALA A 77 -9.44 10.57 -8.29
C ALA A 77 -8.44 10.33 -7.17
N ILE A 78 -8.71 10.93 -6.02
CA ILE A 78 -7.89 10.79 -4.81
C ILE A 78 -8.74 10.41 -3.61
N LEU A 79 -8.18 9.54 -2.77
CA LEU A 79 -8.56 9.37 -1.38
C LEU A 79 -7.42 9.94 -0.51
N PRO A 80 -7.53 11.16 0.01
CA PRO A 80 -6.48 11.75 0.83
C PRO A 80 -6.39 11.06 2.19
N GLN A 81 -5.28 11.25 2.92
CA GLN A 81 -5.06 10.64 4.24
C GLN A 81 -6.15 11.03 5.25
N GLU A 82 -6.55 12.30 5.26
CA GLU A 82 -7.63 12.78 6.10
C GLU A 82 -9.01 12.57 5.45
N ASN A 83 -10.02 12.27 6.26
CA ASN A 83 -11.38 12.17 5.78
C ASN A 83 -11.96 13.57 5.49
N THR A 84 -12.27 13.85 4.24
CA THR A 84 -12.79 15.14 3.78
C THR A 84 -14.33 15.16 3.60
N VAL A 85 -15.04 14.23 4.23
CA VAL A 85 -16.49 14.13 4.13
C VAL A 85 -17.16 15.32 4.85
N VAL A 86 -18.10 15.99 4.17
CA VAL A 86 -18.94 17.03 4.79
C VAL A 86 -19.83 16.40 5.84
N GLU A 87 -19.54 16.68 7.11
CA GLU A 87 -20.11 15.95 8.25
C GLU A 87 -21.59 16.30 8.52
N ASP A 88 -22.04 17.47 8.13
CA ASP A 88 -23.40 17.98 8.38
C ASP A 88 -24.44 17.53 7.34
N LEU A 89 -24.03 16.78 6.32
CA LEU A 89 -24.92 16.20 5.32
C LEU A 89 -25.16 14.71 5.60
N LYS A 90 -26.34 14.21 5.18
CA LYS A 90 -26.63 12.78 5.20
C LYS A 90 -25.83 12.06 4.13
N VAL A 91 -25.49 10.80 4.39
CA VAL A 91 -24.79 9.93 3.44
C VAL A 91 -25.48 9.94 2.06
N LYS A 92 -26.80 9.75 2.00
CA LYS A 92 -27.56 9.76 0.74
C LYS A 92 -27.54 11.12 0.01
N GLU A 93 -27.49 12.23 0.74
CA GLU A 93 -27.43 13.58 0.14
C GLU A 93 -26.08 13.80 -0.55
N LEU A 94 -25.00 13.36 0.10
CA LEU A 94 -23.66 13.39 -0.49
C LEU A 94 -23.58 12.50 -1.73
N LEU A 95 -24.11 11.27 -1.67
CA LEU A 95 -24.16 10.39 -2.84
C LEU A 95 -24.88 11.03 -4.02
N THR A 96 -26.08 11.56 -3.79
CA THR A 96 -26.88 12.25 -4.82
C THR A 96 -26.13 13.45 -5.39
N PHE A 97 -25.47 14.23 -4.54
CA PHE A 97 -24.68 15.39 -4.96
C PHE A 97 -23.51 14.96 -5.88
N PHE A 98 -22.71 14.00 -5.45
CA PHE A 98 -21.59 13.53 -6.24
C PHE A 98 -22.03 12.86 -7.56
N GLN A 99 -23.11 12.08 -7.54
CA GLN A 99 -23.69 11.48 -8.76
C GLN A 99 -24.15 12.55 -9.76
N ALA A 100 -24.68 13.68 -9.28
CA ALA A 100 -25.12 14.78 -10.15
C ALA A 100 -23.98 15.56 -10.80
N ILE A 101 -22.76 15.53 -10.23
CA ILE A 101 -21.58 16.23 -10.78
C ILE A 101 -21.01 15.49 -12.01
N TYR A 102 -21.07 14.15 -12.01
CA TYR A 102 -20.42 13.34 -13.03
C TYR A 102 -21.44 12.85 -14.07
N PRO A 103 -21.24 13.14 -15.37
CA PRO A 103 -22.18 12.69 -16.42
C PRO A 103 -22.32 11.16 -16.53
N ASN A 104 -21.25 10.43 -16.20
CA ASN A 104 -21.21 8.97 -16.22
C ASN A 104 -20.94 8.42 -14.83
N SER A 105 -21.78 8.78 -13.87
CA SER A 105 -21.64 8.37 -12.49
C SER A 105 -22.01 6.89 -12.27
N LEU A 106 -21.53 6.32 -11.16
CA LEU A 106 -22.02 5.03 -10.66
C LEU A 106 -23.53 5.13 -10.39
N SER A 107 -24.26 4.09 -10.74
CA SER A 107 -25.69 3.94 -10.41
C SER A 107 -25.88 3.70 -8.90
N ASN A 108 -27.10 3.90 -8.41
CA ASN A 108 -27.43 3.61 -6.99
C ASN A 108 -27.11 2.17 -6.62
N GLN A 109 -27.40 1.21 -7.51
CA GLN A 109 -27.10 -0.21 -7.27
C GLN A 109 -25.61 -0.46 -7.11
N GLU A 110 -24.77 0.08 -8.02
CA GLU A 110 -23.33 -0.06 -7.95
C GLU A 110 -22.76 0.57 -6.65
N VAL A 111 -23.28 1.74 -6.26
CA VAL A 111 -22.89 2.38 -4.99
C VAL A 111 -23.31 1.54 -3.79
N ASP A 112 -24.50 0.95 -3.81
CA ASP A 112 -25.00 0.09 -2.72
C ASP A 112 -24.17 -1.19 -2.62
N ASP A 113 -23.78 -1.78 -3.74
CA ASP A 113 -22.92 -2.97 -3.80
C ASP A 113 -21.50 -2.67 -3.21
N LEU A 114 -20.97 -1.47 -3.45
CA LEU A 114 -19.68 -1.03 -2.91
C LEU A 114 -19.74 -0.67 -1.43
N LEU A 115 -20.77 0.06 -0.99
CA LEU A 115 -20.86 0.54 0.39
C LEU A 115 -21.36 -0.51 1.37
N GLN A 116 -22.32 -1.36 0.93
CA GLN A 116 -23.04 -2.32 1.78
C GLN A 116 -23.68 -1.67 3.02
N PHE A 117 -24.08 -0.40 2.91
CA PHE A 117 -24.71 0.34 3.99
C PHE A 117 -26.22 0.04 4.08
N THR A 118 -26.69 -0.12 5.31
CA THR A 118 -28.14 -0.22 5.58
C THR A 118 -28.84 1.10 5.27
N ASP A 119 -30.16 1.06 5.09
CA ASP A 119 -30.96 2.27 4.90
C ASP A 119 -30.84 3.26 6.06
N LYS A 120 -30.67 2.74 7.29
CA LYS A 120 -30.42 3.56 8.47
C LYS A 120 -29.11 4.33 8.33
N GLN A 121 -28.04 3.67 7.89
CA GLN A 121 -26.73 4.30 7.67
C GLN A 121 -26.77 5.33 6.52
N LYS A 122 -27.49 5.04 5.44
CA LYS A 122 -27.68 6.01 4.35
C LYS A 122 -28.48 7.25 4.75
N ASN A 123 -29.41 7.12 5.68
CA ASN A 123 -30.27 8.21 6.16
C ASN A 123 -29.70 9.04 7.32
N GLN A 124 -28.59 8.64 7.92
CA GLN A 124 -27.93 9.39 9.00
C GLN A 124 -26.95 10.42 8.46
N LEU A 125 -26.55 11.38 9.31
CA LEU A 125 -25.45 12.30 9.01
C LEU A 125 -24.14 11.54 8.84
N ALA A 126 -23.28 11.99 7.93
CA ALA A 126 -21.96 11.39 7.69
C ALA A 126 -21.07 11.43 8.96
N SER A 127 -21.24 12.46 9.81
CA SER A 127 -20.59 12.54 11.13
C SER A 127 -20.86 11.35 12.04
N LYS A 128 -22.00 10.66 11.88
CA LYS A 128 -22.42 9.51 12.71
C LYS A 128 -21.85 8.16 12.25
N LEU A 129 -21.17 8.12 11.12
CA LEU A 129 -20.44 6.93 10.66
C LEU A 129 -19.25 6.66 11.58
N SER A 130 -18.88 5.38 11.77
CA SER A 130 -17.61 5.02 12.41
C SER A 130 -16.41 5.49 11.55
N GLY A 131 -15.21 5.52 12.12
CA GLY A 131 -14.00 5.92 11.39
C GLY A 131 -13.78 5.10 10.11
N GLY A 132 -13.87 3.78 10.21
CA GLY A 132 -13.77 2.88 9.05
C GLY A 132 -14.90 3.08 8.04
N GLN A 133 -16.13 3.28 8.50
CA GLN A 133 -17.26 3.58 7.61
C GLN A 133 -17.09 4.92 6.90
N LYS A 134 -16.61 5.97 7.59
CA LYS A 134 -16.28 7.26 6.96
C LYS A 134 -15.20 7.07 5.87
N ARG A 135 -14.19 6.27 6.17
CA ARG A 135 -13.09 6.01 5.23
C ARG A 135 -13.58 5.27 3.99
N LEU A 136 -14.34 4.18 4.17
CA LEU A 136 -14.97 3.45 3.07
C LEU A 136 -15.91 4.35 2.26
N PHE A 137 -16.71 5.18 2.93
CA PHE A 137 -17.62 6.12 2.27
C PHE A 137 -16.86 7.14 1.43
N SER A 138 -15.80 7.78 1.97
CA SER A 138 -14.93 8.70 1.23
C SER A 138 -14.31 8.03 -0.01
N PHE A 139 -13.89 6.77 0.13
CA PHE A 139 -13.38 5.97 -0.97
C PHE A 139 -14.44 5.77 -2.07
N VAL A 140 -15.64 5.33 -1.71
CA VAL A 140 -16.73 5.12 -2.70
C VAL A 140 -17.12 6.44 -3.36
N LEU A 141 -17.15 7.56 -2.63
CA LEU A 141 -17.36 8.89 -3.21
C LEU A 141 -16.33 9.22 -4.30
N SER A 142 -15.06 8.85 -4.10
CA SER A 142 -14.00 9.06 -5.09
C SER A 142 -14.18 8.21 -6.35
N LEU A 143 -14.91 7.10 -6.26
CA LEU A 143 -15.19 6.19 -7.38
C LEU A 143 -16.40 6.61 -8.23
N ILE A 144 -17.26 7.51 -7.73
CA ILE A 144 -18.54 7.85 -8.39
C ILE A 144 -18.34 8.30 -9.84
N GLY A 145 -17.28 9.05 -10.14
CA GLY A 145 -16.95 9.52 -11.49
C GLY A 145 -16.27 8.48 -12.40
N ARG A 146 -16.16 7.21 -11.99
CA ARG A 146 -15.47 6.15 -12.72
C ARG A 146 -14.04 6.53 -13.14
N PRO A 147 -13.16 6.85 -12.18
CA PRO A 147 -11.79 7.27 -12.50
C PRO A 147 -11.01 6.14 -13.19
N LYS A 148 -10.06 6.53 -14.05
CA LYS A 148 -9.10 5.61 -14.68
C LYS A 148 -7.83 5.46 -13.86
N ILE A 149 -7.54 6.46 -13.03
CA ILE A 149 -6.37 6.51 -12.15
C ILE A 149 -6.86 6.89 -10.74
N LEU A 150 -6.41 6.15 -9.76
CA LEU A 150 -6.80 6.33 -8.37
C LEU A 150 -5.56 6.46 -7.49
N PHE A 151 -5.45 7.59 -6.80
CA PHE A 151 -4.44 7.82 -5.78
C PHE A 151 -5.04 7.61 -4.40
N LEU A 152 -4.39 6.82 -3.54
CA LEU A 152 -4.89 6.46 -2.21
C LEU A 152 -3.78 6.72 -1.19
N ASP A 153 -3.95 7.74 -0.33
CA ASP A 153 -2.96 8.01 0.72
C ASP A 153 -3.39 7.35 2.03
N GLU A 154 -2.63 6.33 2.45
CA GLU A 154 -2.90 5.49 3.62
C GLU A 154 -4.37 5.04 3.72
N PRO A 155 -4.89 4.35 2.68
CA PRO A 155 -6.34 4.17 2.50
C PRO A 155 -7.03 3.39 3.63
N THR A 156 -6.34 2.47 4.25
CA THR A 156 -6.91 1.54 5.26
C THR A 156 -6.71 2.01 6.70
N SER A 157 -6.16 3.21 6.89
CA SER A 157 -6.03 3.82 8.21
C SER A 157 -7.42 3.95 8.87
N ALA A 158 -7.51 3.61 10.17
CA ALA A 158 -8.73 3.62 10.96
C ALA A 158 -9.83 2.61 10.53
N MET A 159 -9.56 1.67 9.61
CA MET A 159 -10.47 0.58 9.28
C MET A 159 -10.26 -0.62 10.21
N ASP A 160 -11.36 -1.24 10.64
CA ASP A 160 -11.34 -2.57 11.25
C ASP A 160 -11.03 -3.65 10.19
N THR A 161 -10.73 -4.86 10.64
CA THR A 161 -10.31 -5.96 9.76
C THR A 161 -11.34 -6.27 8.66
N SER A 162 -12.63 -6.27 8.96
CA SER A 162 -13.68 -6.60 7.99
C SER A 162 -13.86 -5.50 6.94
N THR A 163 -13.87 -4.24 7.37
CA THR A 163 -13.94 -3.07 6.47
C THR A 163 -12.70 -3.00 5.56
N ARG A 164 -11.51 -3.31 6.12
CA ARG A 164 -10.25 -3.35 5.38
C ARG A 164 -10.24 -4.45 4.31
N GLN A 165 -10.71 -5.64 4.65
CA GLN A 165 -10.85 -6.73 3.68
C GLN A 165 -11.78 -6.33 2.53
N HIS A 166 -12.96 -5.79 2.85
CA HIS A 166 -13.92 -5.34 1.83
C HIS A 166 -13.34 -4.22 0.95
N PHE A 167 -12.61 -3.27 1.53
CA PHE A 167 -11.90 -2.23 0.76
C PHE A 167 -10.95 -2.84 -0.28
N TRP A 168 -10.12 -3.81 0.11
CA TRP A 168 -9.18 -4.46 -0.82
C TRP A 168 -9.88 -5.35 -1.84
N GLU A 169 -11.03 -5.92 -1.54
CA GLU A 169 -11.87 -6.61 -2.52
C GLU A 169 -12.34 -5.64 -3.63
N ILE A 170 -12.78 -4.44 -3.25
CA ILE A 170 -13.15 -3.38 -4.22
C ILE A 170 -11.94 -2.97 -5.05
N VAL A 171 -10.79 -2.71 -4.42
CA VAL A 171 -9.54 -2.36 -5.13
C VAL A 171 -9.17 -3.45 -6.15
N ASN A 172 -9.24 -4.71 -5.78
CA ASN A 172 -8.97 -5.83 -6.68
C ASN A 172 -9.96 -5.91 -7.87
N GLN A 173 -11.23 -5.56 -7.65
CA GLN A 173 -12.22 -5.48 -8.73
C GLN A 173 -11.90 -4.33 -9.70
N LEU A 174 -11.55 -3.15 -9.18
CA LEU A 174 -11.14 -2.00 -9.99
C LEU A 174 -9.89 -2.31 -10.82
N LYS A 175 -8.90 -2.96 -10.22
CA LYS A 175 -7.69 -3.43 -10.91
C LYS A 175 -8.04 -4.37 -12.09
N LYS A 176 -8.94 -5.35 -11.89
CA LYS A 176 -9.41 -6.24 -12.96
C LYS A 176 -10.15 -5.50 -14.08
N GLN A 177 -10.72 -4.33 -13.77
CA GLN A 177 -11.36 -3.45 -14.75
C GLN A 177 -10.36 -2.53 -15.47
N GLY A 178 -9.06 -2.64 -15.17
CA GLY A 178 -8.00 -1.85 -15.79
C GLY A 178 -7.79 -0.46 -15.17
N VAL A 179 -8.31 -0.19 -13.99
CA VAL A 179 -8.02 1.03 -13.24
C VAL A 179 -6.59 0.97 -12.73
N THR A 180 -5.81 2.03 -12.96
CA THR A 180 -4.46 2.17 -12.41
C THR A 180 -4.53 2.73 -11.00
N ILE A 181 -3.84 2.11 -10.07
CA ILE A 181 -3.93 2.45 -8.65
C ILE A 181 -2.53 2.74 -8.11
N VAL A 182 -2.39 3.90 -7.47
CA VAL A 182 -1.16 4.28 -6.75
C VAL A 182 -1.56 4.54 -5.31
N TYR A 183 -1.00 3.79 -4.39
CA TYR A 183 -1.35 3.96 -2.98
C TYR A 183 -0.13 4.01 -2.08
N SER A 184 -0.20 4.81 -1.02
CA SER A 184 0.77 4.75 0.06
C SER A 184 0.33 3.76 1.13
N SER A 185 1.27 3.06 1.72
CA SER A 185 1.01 2.24 2.90
C SER A 185 2.26 2.14 3.77
N HIS A 186 2.03 1.94 5.05
CA HIS A 186 3.02 1.48 6.02
C HIS A 186 2.70 0.04 6.50
N TYR A 187 1.61 -0.56 6.03
CA TYR A 187 1.23 -1.95 6.29
C TYR A 187 1.80 -2.86 5.20
N ILE A 188 2.97 -3.42 5.43
CA ILE A 188 3.71 -4.20 4.43
C ILE A 188 2.98 -5.49 4.05
N GLU A 189 2.30 -6.13 4.99
CA GLU A 189 1.49 -7.32 4.70
C GLU A 189 0.39 -7.04 3.66
N GLU A 190 -0.23 -5.84 3.69
CA GLU A 190 -1.18 -5.45 2.66
C GLU A 190 -0.51 -5.31 1.30
N VAL A 191 0.66 -4.68 1.27
CA VAL A 191 1.44 -4.44 0.04
C VAL A 191 1.83 -5.76 -0.63
N GLU A 192 2.24 -6.75 0.15
CA GLU A 192 2.60 -8.08 -0.36
C GLU A 192 1.47 -8.78 -1.13
N HIS A 193 0.22 -8.54 -0.73
CA HIS A 193 -0.95 -9.20 -1.30
C HIS A 193 -1.69 -8.37 -2.35
N THR A 194 -1.47 -7.07 -2.40
CA THR A 194 -2.27 -6.16 -3.23
C THR A 194 -1.49 -5.50 -4.37
N ALA A 195 -0.21 -5.18 -4.15
CA ALA A 195 0.62 -4.49 -5.13
C ALA A 195 1.17 -5.43 -6.20
N ASP A 196 1.22 -4.93 -7.44
CA ASP A 196 2.02 -5.54 -8.51
C ASP A 196 3.47 -5.07 -8.47
N ARG A 197 3.66 -3.82 -8.01
CA ARG A 197 4.94 -3.12 -7.98
C ARG A 197 5.07 -2.25 -6.75
N ILE A 198 6.28 -2.12 -6.26
CA ILE A 198 6.61 -1.39 -5.04
C ILE A 198 7.66 -0.34 -5.36
N LEU A 199 7.36 0.91 -5.02
CA LEU A 199 8.30 2.03 -5.04
C LEU A 199 8.68 2.36 -3.60
N VAL A 200 9.95 2.20 -3.24
CA VAL A 200 10.46 2.47 -1.89
C VAL A 200 11.09 3.85 -1.84
N LEU A 201 10.50 4.75 -1.05
CA LEU A 201 11.05 6.07 -0.78
C LEU A 201 11.79 6.11 0.56
N HIS A 202 12.95 6.75 0.55
CA HIS A 202 13.70 7.05 1.77
C HIS A 202 14.37 8.42 1.65
N LYS A 203 14.22 9.29 2.65
CA LYS A 203 14.82 10.64 2.70
C LYS A 203 14.63 11.46 1.40
N GLY A 204 13.52 11.26 0.72
CA GLY A 204 13.17 11.96 -0.51
C GLY A 204 13.73 11.33 -1.80
N GLU A 205 14.36 10.20 -1.73
CA GLU A 205 14.93 9.47 -2.87
C GLU A 205 14.15 8.18 -3.12
N LEU A 206 14.05 7.77 -4.39
CA LEU A 206 13.53 6.47 -4.77
C LEU A 206 14.67 5.46 -4.69
N ILE A 207 14.71 4.66 -3.61
CA ILE A 207 15.82 3.72 -3.37
C ILE A 207 15.59 2.35 -3.99
N ARG A 208 14.33 1.97 -4.24
CA ARG A 208 13.99 0.72 -4.94
C ARG A 208 12.73 0.87 -5.77
N ASP A 209 12.73 0.16 -6.88
CA ASP A 209 11.60 -0.04 -7.77
C ASP A 209 11.56 -1.53 -8.12
N THR A 210 10.61 -2.27 -7.55
CA THR A 210 10.63 -3.73 -7.55
C THR A 210 9.22 -4.32 -7.48
N THR A 211 9.09 -5.64 -7.45
CA THR A 211 7.83 -6.35 -7.21
C THR A 211 7.87 -7.02 -5.84
N PRO A 212 6.70 -7.32 -5.21
CA PRO A 212 6.66 -8.09 -3.97
C PRO A 212 7.39 -9.45 -4.08
N TYR A 213 7.28 -10.09 -5.24
CA TYR A 213 7.96 -11.37 -5.48
C TYR A 213 9.48 -11.21 -5.55
N ALA A 214 9.99 -10.26 -6.36
CA ALA A 214 11.42 -10.03 -6.49
C ALA A 214 12.05 -9.68 -5.13
N MET A 215 11.41 -8.79 -4.39
CA MET A 215 11.87 -8.37 -3.08
C MET A 215 11.95 -9.54 -2.07
N ARG A 216 10.95 -10.45 -2.08
CA ARG A 216 11.00 -11.67 -1.26
C ARG A 216 12.06 -12.67 -1.71
N SER A 217 12.34 -12.75 -3.03
CA SER A 217 13.33 -13.70 -3.56
C SER A 217 14.77 -13.24 -3.37
N GLU A 218 15.01 -11.94 -3.22
CA GLU A 218 16.33 -11.38 -2.89
C GLU A 218 16.73 -11.69 -1.44
N GLU A 219 15.76 -11.92 -0.56
CA GLU A 219 15.99 -12.24 0.84
C GLU A 219 16.45 -13.68 1.01
N GLN A 220 17.75 -13.85 1.23
CA GLN A 220 18.34 -15.16 1.51
C GLN A 220 18.06 -15.63 2.94
N GLU A 221 17.73 -14.72 3.85
CA GLU A 221 17.49 -15.02 5.26
C GLU A 221 16.10 -15.64 5.48
N LYS A 222 16.11 -16.79 6.17
CA LYS A 222 14.90 -17.52 6.56
C LYS A 222 14.78 -17.58 8.07
N HIS A 223 13.57 -17.36 8.57
CA HIS A 223 13.21 -17.53 9.96
C HIS A 223 12.58 -18.89 10.16
N PHE A 224 13.16 -19.67 11.05
CA PHE A 224 12.67 -20.97 11.46
C PHE A 224 12.01 -20.87 12.82
N THR A 225 10.91 -21.58 13.02
CA THR A 225 10.32 -21.80 14.33
C THR A 225 10.07 -23.29 14.51
N LEU A 226 10.56 -23.86 15.62
CA LEU A 226 10.52 -25.29 15.89
C LEU A 226 10.45 -25.58 17.40
N PRO A 227 10.15 -26.83 17.82
CA PRO A 227 10.12 -27.23 19.22
C PRO A 227 11.47 -27.06 19.91
N LEU A 228 11.46 -26.76 21.23
CA LEU A 228 12.65 -26.62 22.07
C LEU A 228 13.54 -27.89 22.12
N THR A 229 13.01 -29.05 21.75
CA THR A 229 13.74 -30.30 21.72
C THR A 229 14.98 -30.26 20.85
N TYR A 230 15.02 -29.36 19.87
CA TYR A 230 16.13 -29.19 18.93
C TYR A 230 17.13 -28.09 19.35
N GLN A 231 17.00 -27.48 20.54
CA GLN A 231 17.90 -26.41 21.01
C GLN A 231 19.38 -26.90 21.00
N SER A 232 19.68 -28.11 21.51
CA SER A 232 21.05 -28.63 21.55
C SER A 232 21.66 -28.93 20.17
N VAL A 233 20.83 -29.04 19.14
CA VAL A 233 21.27 -29.15 17.74
C VAL A 233 21.68 -27.78 17.21
N LEU A 234 20.90 -26.78 17.49
CA LEU A 234 21.14 -25.40 17.01
C LEU A 234 22.36 -24.77 17.69
N GLU A 235 22.61 -25.04 18.96
CA GLU A 235 23.79 -24.55 19.67
C GLU A 235 25.14 -25.01 19.06
N LYS A 236 25.10 -26.00 18.16
CA LYS A 236 26.26 -26.51 17.42
C LYS A 236 26.41 -25.92 16.02
N LEU A 237 25.48 -25.05 15.60
CA LEU A 237 25.47 -24.42 14.28
C LEU A 237 25.99 -23.01 14.36
N ASP A 238 27.01 -22.69 13.57
CA ASP A 238 27.63 -21.35 13.51
C ASP A 238 26.88 -20.42 12.54
N ASN A 239 25.93 -20.97 11.74
CA ASN A 239 25.22 -20.26 10.68
C ASN A 239 23.77 -19.89 11.05
N VAL A 240 23.48 -19.78 12.34
CA VAL A 240 22.20 -19.35 12.90
C VAL A 240 22.37 -18.08 13.74
N THR A 241 21.44 -17.14 13.60
CA THR A 241 21.40 -15.85 14.31
C THR A 241 20.03 -15.64 14.94
N ASP A 242 19.89 -14.63 15.79
CA ASP A 242 18.63 -14.18 16.38
C ASP A 242 17.84 -15.28 17.07
N ILE A 243 18.54 -16.09 17.88
CA ILE A 243 17.92 -17.20 18.60
C ILE A 243 17.03 -16.65 19.71
N GLU A 244 15.71 -16.85 19.58
CA GLU A 244 14.72 -16.49 20.59
C GLU A 244 13.99 -17.74 21.09
N ILE A 245 13.80 -17.81 22.41
CA ILE A 245 13.00 -18.86 23.04
C ILE A 245 11.72 -18.25 23.59
N LYS A 246 10.56 -18.69 23.07
CA LYS A 246 9.24 -18.26 23.53
C LYS A 246 8.40 -19.47 23.93
N GLN A 247 8.05 -19.60 25.21
CA GLN A 247 7.26 -20.70 25.76
C GLN A 247 7.86 -22.10 25.45
N LYS A 248 7.34 -22.79 24.44
CA LYS A 248 7.76 -24.15 24.02
C LYS A 248 8.36 -24.18 22.62
N ALA A 249 8.58 -23.03 22.03
CA ALA A 249 9.13 -22.88 20.68
C ALA A 249 10.43 -22.11 20.70
N LEU A 250 11.29 -22.44 19.77
CA LEU A 250 12.56 -21.83 19.50
C LEU A 250 12.50 -21.21 18.10
N SER A 251 12.83 -19.94 17.97
CA SER A 251 12.92 -19.24 16.69
C SER A 251 14.36 -18.79 16.43
N PHE A 252 14.79 -18.81 15.18
CA PHE A 252 16.11 -18.32 14.76
C PHE A 252 16.09 -17.91 13.29
N ALA A 253 17.09 -17.15 12.89
CA ALA A 253 17.31 -16.75 11.51
C ALA A 253 18.55 -17.43 10.92
N THR A 254 18.53 -17.69 9.61
CA THR A 254 19.69 -18.21 8.89
C THR A 254 19.64 -17.82 7.41
N ARG A 255 20.83 -17.60 6.82
CA ARG A 255 21.01 -17.43 5.36
C ARG A 255 21.32 -18.74 4.64
N GLU A 256 21.58 -19.80 5.39
CA GLU A 256 21.94 -21.13 4.86
C GLU A 256 20.87 -22.17 5.18
N ALA A 257 19.61 -21.82 4.88
CA ALA A 257 18.43 -22.60 5.23
C ALA A 257 18.51 -24.09 4.81
N GLY A 258 19.10 -24.36 3.64
CA GLY A 258 19.28 -25.75 3.15
C GLY A 258 20.19 -26.58 4.03
N GLN A 259 21.32 -26.04 4.50
CA GLN A 259 22.26 -26.73 5.38
C GLN A 259 21.65 -26.96 6.76
N VAL A 260 21.01 -25.91 7.32
CA VAL A 260 20.33 -26.00 8.62
C VAL A 260 19.21 -27.05 8.57
N TRP A 261 18.42 -27.04 7.51
CA TRP A 261 17.35 -28.02 7.32
C TRP A 261 17.89 -29.45 7.26
N GLN A 262 19.00 -29.70 6.53
CA GLN A 262 19.63 -31.03 6.47
C GLN A 262 20.05 -31.51 7.85
N VAL A 263 20.69 -30.66 8.65
CA VAL A 263 21.10 -31.01 10.02
C VAL A 263 19.90 -31.31 10.90
N LEU A 264 18.83 -30.54 10.80
CA LEU A 264 17.59 -30.77 11.56
C LEU A 264 16.96 -32.12 11.18
N GLN A 265 16.89 -32.47 9.89
CA GLN A 265 16.40 -33.76 9.41
C GLN A 265 17.24 -34.94 9.93
N GLU A 266 18.56 -34.81 9.89
CA GLU A 266 19.48 -35.84 10.40
C GLU A 266 19.30 -36.08 11.91
N ASN A 267 18.80 -35.09 12.64
CA ASN A 267 18.46 -35.19 14.07
C ASN A 267 16.98 -35.51 14.33
N GLY A 268 16.22 -35.92 13.30
CA GLY A 268 14.86 -36.45 13.43
C GLY A 268 13.76 -35.39 13.35
N CYS A 269 14.07 -34.14 12.95
CA CYS A 269 13.07 -33.11 12.75
C CYS A 269 12.25 -33.37 11.48
N THR A 270 10.95 -33.28 11.58
CA THR A 270 10.05 -33.46 10.46
C THR A 270 9.51 -32.11 9.98
N ILE A 271 9.02 -32.03 8.73
CA ILE A 271 8.49 -30.81 8.14
C ILE A 271 7.22 -30.33 8.85
N GLU A 272 6.48 -31.23 9.48
CA GLU A 272 5.27 -30.96 10.25
C GLU A 272 5.57 -30.26 11.59
N GLU A 273 6.81 -30.34 12.07
CA GLU A 273 7.23 -29.75 13.36
C GLU A 273 7.80 -28.34 13.20
N ILE A 274 8.05 -27.90 11.97
CA ILE A 274 8.70 -26.62 11.70
C ILE A 274 7.80 -25.64 10.98
N GLU A 275 8.03 -24.37 11.25
CA GLU A 275 7.53 -23.27 10.44
C GLU A 275 8.75 -22.54 9.83
N VAL A 276 8.73 -22.34 8.51
CA VAL A 276 9.77 -21.57 7.81
C VAL A 276 9.12 -20.37 7.14
N ARG A 277 9.58 -19.18 7.51
CA ARG A 277 9.13 -17.92 6.91
C ARG A 277 10.31 -17.24 6.23
N ASN A 278 10.03 -16.55 5.14
CA ASN A 278 10.97 -15.57 4.63
C ASN A 278 11.04 -14.41 5.62
N ARG A 279 12.16 -13.72 5.69
CA ARG A 279 12.24 -12.41 6.32
C ARG A 279 11.16 -11.51 5.72
N THR A 280 10.53 -10.67 6.53
CA THR A 280 9.46 -9.82 6.03
C THR A 280 10.03 -8.66 5.21
N LEU A 281 9.27 -8.20 4.21
CA LEU A 281 9.58 -6.95 3.48
C LEU A 281 9.86 -5.76 4.41
N LEU A 282 9.19 -5.76 5.58
CA LEU A 282 9.36 -4.75 6.61
C LEU A 282 10.80 -4.72 7.14
N ASP A 283 11.34 -5.88 7.46
CA ASP A 283 12.68 -6.00 8.03
C ASP A 283 13.74 -5.54 7.01
N SER A 284 13.57 -5.91 5.74
CA SER A 284 14.45 -5.49 4.64
C SER A 284 14.45 -3.98 4.40
N ILE A 285 13.27 -3.35 4.49
CA ILE A 285 13.13 -1.91 4.31
C ILE A 285 13.71 -1.16 5.50
N PHE A 286 13.46 -1.62 6.73
CA PHE A 286 13.98 -0.97 7.93
C PHE A 286 15.50 -1.00 8.01
N GLU A 287 16.16 -2.10 7.61
CA GLU A 287 17.62 -2.11 7.55
C GLU A 287 18.17 -1.14 6.51
N THR A 288 17.58 -1.12 5.31
CA THR A 288 17.98 -0.17 4.26
C THR A 288 17.72 1.29 4.67
N THR A 289 16.88 1.52 5.68
CA THR A 289 16.52 2.87 6.14
C THR A 289 17.18 3.27 7.45
N GLN A 290 17.89 2.36 8.16
CA GLN A 290 18.66 2.67 9.38
C GLN A 290 20.11 3.10 9.07
N GLU A 291 20.61 2.89 7.87
CA GLU A 291 21.86 3.48 7.36
C GLU A 291 21.60 4.90 6.80
#